data_ac53ffe20095dac8658474b49fa92fe7
#
_entry.id   ac53ffe20095dac8658474b49fa92fe7
#
_cell.length_a   1.000
_cell.length_b   1.000
_cell.length_c   1.000
_cell.angle_alpha   90.00
_cell.angle_beta   90.00
_cell.angle_gamma   90.00
#
_symmetry.space_group_name_H-M   'P 1'
#
loop_
_entity.id
_entity.type
_entity.pdbx_description
1 polymer ?
#
loop_
_entity_poly.entity_id
_entity_poly.type
_entity_poly.pdbx_seq_one_letter_code
_entity_poly.pdbx_strand_id
1 'polypeptide(L)' 'MAGVDARTVSVILFDGFELLDVFGPVEMLHLVPGVAIDYAGPAAGPVTSSQGCRVVAGCGYEDLVEPDIV' A
#
# COMPACT_ATOMS: atom_id res chain seq x y z
N MET A 1 14.07 -3.57 -19.59
CA MET A 1 13.34 -3.23 -20.75
C MET A 1 13.11 -1.74 -20.87
N ALA A 2 13.49 -1.22 -21.96
CA ALA A 2 13.26 0.18 -22.20
C ALA A 2 11.76 0.46 -22.24
N GLY A 3 11.32 1.50 -21.59
CA GLY A 3 9.94 1.89 -21.61
C GLY A 3 9.08 1.34 -20.48
N VAL A 4 9.65 0.47 -19.66
CA VAL A 4 8.94 0.05 -18.44
C VAL A 4 9.56 0.77 -17.27
N ASP A 5 8.89 1.77 -16.78
CA ASP A 5 9.32 2.49 -15.60
C ASP A 5 8.91 1.71 -14.37
N ALA A 6 9.85 1.46 -13.49
CA ALA A 6 9.53 0.90 -12.19
C ALA A 6 8.81 1.97 -11.39
N ARG A 7 7.62 1.64 -10.88
CA ARG A 7 6.84 2.55 -10.06
C ARG A 7 6.56 1.91 -8.73
N THR A 8 6.64 2.72 -7.70
CA THR A 8 6.26 2.29 -6.35
C THR A 8 4.95 2.96 -5.98
N VAL A 9 3.97 2.14 -5.69
CA VAL A 9 2.67 2.61 -5.20
C VAL A 9 2.65 2.37 -3.71
N SER A 10 2.48 3.44 -2.93
CA SER A 10 2.37 3.32 -1.49
C SER A 10 0.91 3.36 -1.08
N VAL A 11 0.48 2.32 -0.43
CA VAL A 11 -0.88 2.20 0.10
C VAL A 11 -0.87 2.73 1.52
N ILE A 12 -1.65 3.76 1.76
CA ILE A 12 -1.71 4.41 3.06
C ILE A 12 -2.77 3.70 3.91
N LEU A 13 -2.33 3.11 5.00
CA LEU A 13 -3.19 2.41 5.94
C LEU A 13 -3.36 3.25 7.20
N PHE A 14 -4.56 3.22 7.75
CA PHE A 14 -4.87 3.87 9.02
C PHE A 14 -5.92 3.04 9.74
N ASP A 15 -5.97 3.13 11.05
CA ASP A 15 -6.95 2.36 11.82
C ASP A 15 -8.37 2.67 11.36
N GLY A 16 -9.15 1.63 11.13
CA GLY A 16 -10.51 1.76 10.65
C GLY A 16 -10.63 1.83 9.13
N PHE A 17 -9.55 1.55 8.38
CA PHE A 17 -9.62 1.60 6.92
C PHE A 17 -10.61 0.55 6.38
N GLU A 18 -11.14 0.81 5.20
CA GLU A 18 -12.04 -0.13 4.53
C GLU A 18 -11.24 -1.09 3.67
N LEU A 19 -11.43 -2.40 3.89
CA LEU A 19 -10.66 -3.42 3.18
C LEU A 19 -10.79 -3.32 1.66
N LEU A 20 -11.99 -3.10 1.16
CA LEU A 20 -12.19 -3.05 -0.28
C LEU A 20 -11.58 -1.81 -0.92
N ASP A 21 -11.52 -0.69 -0.17
CA ASP A 21 -10.88 0.52 -0.66
C ASP A 21 -9.38 0.34 -0.87
N VAL A 22 -8.79 -0.59 -0.12
CA VAL A 22 -7.36 -0.91 -0.23
C VAL A 22 -7.15 -2.07 -1.20
N PHE A 23 -7.79 -3.19 -0.95
CA PHE A 23 -7.48 -4.42 -1.67
C PHE A 23 -8.17 -4.54 -3.03
N GLY A 24 -9.24 -3.79 -3.27
CA GLY A 24 -9.79 -3.68 -4.60
C GLY A 24 -8.78 -3.12 -5.59
N PRO A 25 -8.26 -1.91 -5.36
CA PRO A 25 -7.21 -1.35 -6.23
C PRO A 25 -5.93 -2.17 -6.26
N VAL A 26 -5.51 -2.74 -5.13
CA VAL A 26 -4.30 -3.57 -5.06
C VAL A 26 -4.43 -4.80 -5.95
N GLU A 27 -5.61 -5.43 -5.99
CA GLU A 27 -5.86 -6.57 -6.87
C GLU A 27 -5.59 -6.23 -8.33
N MET A 28 -5.90 -5.01 -8.73
CA MET A 28 -5.66 -4.55 -10.10
C MET A 28 -4.20 -4.18 -10.32
N LEU A 29 -3.63 -3.44 -9.37
CA LEU A 29 -2.30 -2.87 -9.52
C LEU A 29 -1.19 -3.93 -9.50
N HIS A 30 -1.36 -5.00 -8.74
CA HIS A 30 -0.31 -6.00 -8.63
C HIS A 30 -0.10 -6.77 -9.94
N LEU A 31 -1.06 -6.69 -10.86
CA LEU A 31 -0.94 -7.32 -12.18
C LEU A 31 -0.18 -6.46 -13.18
N VAL A 32 0.10 -5.21 -12.85
CA VAL A 32 0.79 -4.31 -13.76
C VAL A 32 2.29 -4.52 -13.66
N PRO A 33 2.97 -4.86 -14.76
CA PRO A 33 4.43 -5.03 -14.74
C PRO A 33 5.13 -3.74 -14.32
N GLY A 34 6.16 -3.87 -13.50
CA GLY A 34 6.96 -2.72 -13.06
C GLY A 34 6.37 -1.96 -11.89
N VAL A 35 5.25 -2.41 -11.34
CA VAL A 35 4.65 -1.78 -10.17
C VAL A 35 5.04 -2.55 -8.92
N ALA A 36 5.64 -1.86 -7.97
CA ALA A 36 5.90 -2.37 -6.63
C ALA A 36 4.90 -1.72 -5.67
N ILE A 37 4.37 -2.49 -4.75
CA ILE A 37 3.36 -2.00 -3.81
C ILE A 37 3.92 -2.08 -2.40
N ASP A 38 3.94 -0.94 -1.72
CA ASP A 38 4.33 -0.84 -0.32
C ASP A 38 3.11 -0.47 0.51
N TYR A 39 3.08 -0.97 1.72
CA TYR A 39 2.02 -0.65 2.68
C TYR A 39 2.62 0.17 3.81
N ALA A 40 2.08 1.35 4.03
CA ALA A 40 2.55 2.26 5.06
C ALA A 40 1.44 2.55 6.06
N GLY A 41 1.77 2.55 7.33
CA GLY A 41 0.87 2.92 8.41
C GLY A 41 1.47 4.03 9.26
N PRO A 42 0.82 4.40 10.37
CA PRO A 42 1.39 5.38 11.30
C PRO A 42 2.76 4.95 11.82
N ALA A 43 2.96 3.63 11.91
CA ALA A 43 4.24 3.01 12.18
C ALA A 43 4.24 1.66 11.50
N ALA A 44 5.42 1.05 11.32
CA ALA A 44 5.48 -0.32 10.83
C ALA A 44 4.77 -1.24 11.80
N GLY A 45 4.03 -2.20 11.27
CA GLY A 45 3.28 -3.15 12.09
C GLY A 45 1.81 -3.22 11.73
N PRO A 46 1.01 -3.87 12.58
CA PRO A 46 -0.40 -4.10 12.27
C PRO A 46 -1.22 -2.82 12.25
N VAL A 47 -2.09 -2.73 11.24
CA VAL A 47 -3.12 -1.69 11.15
C VAL A 47 -4.45 -2.41 11.01
N THR A 48 -5.43 -2.03 11.79
CA THR A 48 -6.70 -2.73 11.85
C THR A 48 -7.76 -2.05 11.00
N SER A 49 -8.38 -2.82 10.11
CA SER A 49 -9.47 -2.32 9.28
C SER A 49 -10.75 -2.13 10.10
N SER A 50 -11.73 -1.47 9.50
CA SER A 50 -13.04 -1.31 10.14
C SER A 50 -13.75 -2.65 10.35
N GLN A 51 -13.36 -3.68 9.61
CA GLN A 51 -13.88 -5.03 9.77
C GLN A 51 -13.12 -5.85 10.82
N GLY A 52 -12.14 -5.26 11.47
CA GLY A 52 -11.33 -5.95 12.48
C GLY A 52 -10.19 -6.78 11.92
N CYS A 53 -9.92 -6.67 10.64
CA CYS A 53 -8.81 -7.39 10.00
C CYS A 53 -7.51 -6.63 10.19
N ARG A 54 -6.47 -7.32 10.63
CA ARG A 54 -5.15 -6.72 10.79
C ARG A 54 -4.33 -6.91 9.54
N VAL A 55 -3.82 -5.81 9.01
CA VAL A 55 -2.92 -5.81 7.87
C VAL A 55 -1.60 -5.22 8.32
N VAL A 56 -0.52 -5.91 8.02
CA VAL A 56 0.80 -5.45 8.45
C VAL A 56 1.33 -4.42 7.47
N ALA A 57 1.57 -3.21 7.97
CA ALA A 57 2.28 -2.19 7.22
C ALA A 57 3.78 -2.46 7.30
N GLY A 58 4.45 -2.47 6.17
CA GLY A 58 5.88 -2.74 6.11
C GLY A 58 6.72 -1.57 6.56
N CYS A 59 6.16 -0.37 6.61
CA CYS A 59 6.87 0.84 7.03
C CYS A 59 5.90 1.85 7.62
N GLY A 60 6.44 2.87 8.26
CA GLY A 60 5.66 4.03 8.69
C GLY A 60 5.58 5.06 7.59
N TYR A 61 4.71 6.05 7.76
CA TYR A 61 4.54 7.13 6.79
C TYR A 61 5.84 7.91 6.58
N GLU A 62 6.63 8.06 7.62
CA GLU A 62 7.90 8.80 7.56
C GLU A 62 8.94 8.14 6.68
N ASP A 63 8.77 6.85 6.40
CA ASP A 63 9.72 6.08 5.61
C ASP A 63 9.39 6.11 4.12
N LEU A 64 8.35 6.81 3.74
CA LEU A 64 7.97 6.90 2.33
C LEU A 64 8.92 7.83 1.58
N VAL A 65 9.36 7.39 0.40
CA VAL A 65 10.31 8.13 -0.44
C VAL A 65 9.69 8.29 -1.83
N GLU A 66 9.16 9.45 -2.11
CA GLU A 66 8.62 9.82 -3.43
C GLU A 66 7.77 8.73 -4.10
N PRO A 67 6.82 8.14 -3.42
CA PRO A 67 5.99 7.10 -4.02
C PRO A 67 4.84 7.70 -4.80
N ASP A 68 4.27 6.89 -5.69
CA ASP A 68 2.92 7.14 -6.18
C ASP A 68 1.97 6.66 -5.09
N ILE A 69 1.14 7.55 -4.56
CA ILE A 69 0.32 7.26 -3.39
C ILE A 69 -1.10 6.88 -3.79
N VAL A 70 -1.59 5.87 -3.14
CA VAL A 70 -2.98 5.45 -3.28
C VAL A 70 -3.71 5.62 -1.95
#